data_e035ed7f738696e3b779899685b12125
#
_entry.id   e035ed7f738696e3b779899685b12125
#
_cell.length_a   1.000
_cell.length_b   1.000
_cell.length_c   1.000
_cell.angle_alpha   90.00
_cell.angle_beta   90.00
_cell.angle_gamma   90.00
#
_symmetry.space_group_name_H-M   'P 1'
#
loop_
_entity.id
_entity.type
_entity.pdbx_description
1 polymer ?
#
loop_
_entity_poly.entity_id
_entity_poly.type
_entity_poly.pdbx_seq_one_letter_code
_entity_poly.pdbx_strand_id
1 'polypeptide(L)'
;VKKAQLEAAYNRQQKEIAQLKDFVARNKARVATRNMAMSRQKKLDKMDMIELASEKPKPEFHFKEARTPGRYIFTTKQLVIGYDEPLSKPLDLEMERGSKIVLTGANGIGKTTLLKSILGLIPPISGEVEQGDYLEISYFEQEMAGVDTTCLEEIWQEFPAYTQYEVRSALAKCGLTTKHIESKVRVLSGGEQAKVRLCKLINRESNILVLDEPTNHLDVDAKDELKRALKEYKGSILMVCHEPEFYEGLASEVWDCTKWTTRLV
;
A
#
# COMPACT_ATOMS: atom_id res chain seq x y z
N VAL A 1 6.06 -19.46 -20.21
CA VAL A 1 6.82 -20.70 -20.47
C VAL A 1 7.70 -21.06 -19.27
N LYS A 2 8.53 -20.15 -18.73
CA LYS A 2 9.42 -20.46 -17.58
C LYS A 2 8.69 -20.83 -16.27
N LYS A 3 7.56 -20.19 -15.94
CA LYS A 3 6.77 -20.47 -14.71
C LYS A 3 6.18 -21.88 -14.75
N ALA A 4 5.54 -22.26 -15.86
CA ALA A 4 4.97 -23.60 -16.03
C ALA A 4 6.03 -24.72 -16.00
N GLN A 5 7.23 -24.47 -16.51
CA GLN A 5 8.34 -25.40 -16.43
C GLN A 5 8.85 -25.59 -14.99
N LEU A 6 8.92 -24.48 -14.21
CA LEU A 6 9.32 -24.53 -12.80
C LEU A 6 8.29 -25.26 -11.95
N GLU A 7 6.98 -25.01 -12.17
CA GLU A 7 5.90 -25.72 -11.50
C GLU A 7 5.89 -27.23 -11.82
N ALA A 8 6.14 -27.59 -13.09
CA ALA A 8 6.25 -28.98 -13.48
C ALA A 8 7.47 -29.67 -12.82
N ALA A 9 8.60 -28.97 -12.73
CA ALA A 9 9.80 -29.46 -12.05
C ALA A 9 9.57 -29.64 -10.55
N TYR A 10 8.92 -28.67 -9.89
CA TYR A 10 8.54 -28.75 -8.49
C TYR A 10 7.61 -29.94 -8.22
N ASN A 11 6.56 -30.10 -9.01
CA ASN A 11 5.62 -31.21 -8.84
C ASN A 11 6.27 -32.60 -9.03
N ARG A 12 7.25 -32.71 -9.95
CA ARG A 12 8.06 -33.92 -10.10
C ARG A 12 8.93 -34.18 -8.87
N GLN A 13 9.59 -33.14 -8.38
CA GLN A 13 10.43 -33.26 -7.19
C GLN A 13 9.61 -33.64 -5.95
N GLN A 14 8.41 -33.05 -5.75
CA GLN A 14 7.52 -33.41 -4.63
C GLN A 14 7.08 -34.88 -4.69
N LYS A 15 6.78 -35.41 -5.87
CA LYS A 15 6.45 -36.82 -6.06
C LYS A 15 7.64 -37.72 -5.71
N GLU A 16 8.85 -37.35 -6.14
CA GLU A 16 10.08 -38.11 -5.82
C GLU A 16 10.37 -38.09 -4.31
N ILE A 17 10.23 -36.93 -3.67
CA ILE A 17 10.37 -36.79 -2.21
C ILE A 17 9.37 -37.68 -1.46
N ALA A 18 8.11 -37.66 -1.88
CA ALA A 18 7.07 -38.50 -1.27
C ALA A 18 7.41 -39.99 -1.38
N GLN A 19 7.84 -40.46 -2.55
CA GLN A 19 8.24 -41.85 -2.77
C GLN A 19 9.47 -42.24 -1.93
N LEU A 20 10.48 -41.36 -1.84
CA LEU A 20 11.68 -41.60 -1.04
C LEU A 20 11.33 -41.66 0.45
N LYS A 21 10.50 -40.73 0.96
CA LYS A 21 10.04 -40.74 2.37
C LYS A 21 9.25 -41.99 2.71
N ASP A 22 8.30 -42.38 1.84
CA ASP A 22 7.51 -43.61 2.05
C ASP A 22 8.40 -44.88 2.08
N PHE A 23 9.35 -44.97 1.15
CA PHE A 23 10.31 -46.09 1.15
C PHE A 23 11.15 -46.11 2.43
N VAL A 24 11.69 -44.97 2.87
CA VAL A 24 12.47 -44.86 4.11
C VAL A 24 11.62 -45.26 5.30
N ALA A 25 10.37 -44.77 5.40
CA ALA A 25 9.48 -45.10 6.51
C ALA A 25 9.20 -46.61 6.61
N ARG A 26 8.96 -47.27 5.48
CA ARG A 26 8.64 -48.74 5.46
C ARG A 26 9.86 -49.63 5.71
N ASN A 27 11.08 -49.18 5.40
CA ASN A 27 12.25 -50.02 5.34
C ASN A 27 13.31 -49.67 6.40
N LYS A 28 13.21 -48.57 7.13
CA LYS A 28 14.18 -48.12 8.13
C LYS A 28 14.35 -49.14 9.31
N ALA A 29 13.27 -49.81 9.69
CA ALA A 29 13.26 -50.76 10.80
C ALA A 29 13.68 -52.20 10.41
N ARG A 30 13.77 -52.51 9.09
CA ARG A 30 14.09 -53.89 8.64
C ARG A 30 15.59 -54.02 8.41
N VAL A 31 16.22 -55.01 9.05
CA VAL A 31 17.66 -55.26 8.96
C VAL A 31 18.15 -55.43 7.52
N ALA A 32 17.43 -56.22 6.72
CA ALA A 32 17.79 -56.49 5.31
C ALA A 32 17.76 -55.26 4.36
N THR A 33 16.93 -54.26 4.65
CA THR A 33 16.70 -53.08 3.78
C THR A 33 17.19 -51.79 4.41
N ARG A 34 17.73 -51.82 5.63
CA ARG A 34 18.18 -50.64 6.39
C ARG A 34 19.20 -49.81 5.62
N ASN A 35 20.21 -50.46 5.03
CA ASN A 35 21.26 -49.74 4.27
C ASN A 35 20.69 -49.01 3.04
N MET A 36 19.71 -49.61 2.35
CA MET A 36 19.02 -48.99 1.24
C MET A 36 18.15 -47.79 1.70
N ALA A 37 17.48 -47.92 2.85
CA ALA A 37 16.71 -46.83 3.45
C ALA A 37 17.63 -45.68 3.86
N MET A 38 18.80 -45.94 4.46
CA MET A 38 19.77 -44.91 4.82
C MET A 38 20.38 -44.22 3.59
N SER A 39 20.64 -44.95 2.52
CA SER A 39 21.11 -44.35 1.25
C SER A 39 20.08 -43.38 0.68
N ARG A 40 18.80 -43.75 0.67
CA ARG A 40 17.71 -42.88 0.21
C ARG A 40 17.44 -41.70 1.15
N GLN A 41 17.63 -41.87 2.44
CA GLN A 41 17.60 -40.75 3.40
C GLN A 41 18.70 -39.73 3.09
N LYS A 42 19.95 -40.21 2.87
CA LYS A 42 21.06 -39.32 2.46
C LYS A 42 20.79 -38.59 1.13
N LYS A 43 20.05 -39.23 0.20
CA LYS A 43 19.63 -38.56 -1.05
C LYS A 43 18.63 -37.45 -0.77
N LEU A 44 17.64 -37.68 0.14
CA LEU A 44 16.70 -36.65 0.58
C LEU A 44 17.40 -35.48 1.26
N ASP A 45 18.35 -35.74 2.15
CA ASP A 45 19.08 -34.73 2.91
C ASP A 45 20.00 -33.85 2.02
N LYS A 46 20.41 -34.37 0.84
CA LYS A 46 21.26 -33.67 -0.13
C LYS A 46 20.47 -33.07 -1.29
N MET A 47 19.16 -33.23 -1.33
CA MET A 47 18.35 -32.76 -2.43
C MET A 47 18.14 -31.25 -2.32
N ASP A 48 18.61 -30.48 -3.31
CA ASP A 48 18.31 -29.08 -3.43
C ASP A 48 16.80 -28.91 -3.67
N MET A 49 16.11 -28.33 -2.69
CA MET A 49 14.67 -28.14 -2.75
C MET A 49 14.34 -27.03 -3.73
N ILE A 50 13.54 -27.36 -4.74
CA ILE A 50 12.96 -26.35 -5.62
C ILE A 50 11.90 -25.61 -4.79
N GLU A 51 12.17 -24.35 -4.48
CA GLU A 51 11.16 -23.46 -3.91
C GLU A 51 10.36 -22.84 -5.05
N LEU A 52 9.09 -23.22 -5.18
CA LEU A 52 8.17 -22.35 -5.89
C LEU A 52 8.10 -21.05 -5.11
N ALA A 53 8.41 -19.93 -5.80
CA ALA A 53 8.05 -18.64 -5.24
C ALA A 53 6.58 -18.74 -4.83
N SER A 54 6.30 -18.69 -3.52
CA SER A 54 4.93 -18.67 -3.02
C SER A 54 4.19 -17.58 -3.79
N GLU A 55 3.08 -17.90 -4.41
CA GLU A 55 2.26 -16.88 -5.05
C GLU A 55 2.02 -15.83 -3.98
N LYS A 56 2.57 -14.63 -4.22
CA LYS A 56 2.31 -13.51 -3.32
C LYS A 56 0.80 -13.37 -3.23
N PRO A 57 0.22 -13.28 -2.03
CA PRO A 57 -1.21 -13.09 -1.90
C PRO A 57 -1.59 -11.85 -2.72
N LYS A 58 -2.56 -12.00 -3.63
CA LYS A 58 -3.04 -10.86 -4.41
C LYS A 58 -3.71 -9.88 -3.46
N PRO A 59 -3.37 -8.60 -3.54
CA PRO A 59 -4.00 -7.61 -2.69
C PRO A 59 -5.48 -7.46 -3.05
N GLU A 60 -6.30 -7.15 -2.05
CA GLU A 60 -7.72 -6.88 -2.18
C GLU A 60 -8.06 -5.67 -1.28
N PHE A 61 -8.41 -4.54 -1.92
CA PHE A 61 -8.62 -3.27 -1.23
C PHE A 61 -10.09 -2.86 -1.25
N HIS A 62 -10.63 -2.57 -0.06
CA HIS A 62 -11.97 -2.01 0.12
C HIS A 62 -11.90 -0.88 1.14
N PHE A 63 -12.09 0.35 0.68
CA PHE A 63 -12.13 1.52 1.57
C PHE A 63 -13.42 1.55 2.35
N LYS A 64 -13.32 1.83 3.65
CA LYS A 64 -14.48 2.04 4.52
C LYS A 64 -14.98 3.46 4.35
N GLU A 65 -16.28 3.59 4.10
CA GLU A 65 -16.94 4.88 3.92
C GLU A 65 -17.46 5.41 5.25
N ALA A 66 -17.11 6.66 5.59
CA ALA A 66 -17.69 7.40 6.68
C ALA A 66 -19.00 8.09 6.23
N ARG A 67 -19.66 8.79 7.17
CA ARG A 67 -20.85 9.59 6.87
C ARG A 67 -20.60 10.60 5.75
N THR A 68 -21.66 10.96 5.04
CA THR A 68 -21.61 11.96 3.96
C THR A 68 -21.20 13.33 4.53
N PRO A 69 -20.14 13.98 4.00
CA PRO A 69 -19.70 15.30 4.42
C PRO A 69 -20.60 16.42 3.87
N GLY A 70 -20.32 17.66 4.23
CA GLY A 70 -20.94 18.85 3.63
C GLY A 70 -20.73 18.93 2.11
N ARG A 71 -21.26 19.98 1.48
CA ARG A 71 -21.14 20.16 0.03
C ARG A 71 -19.69 20.38 -0.39
N TYR A 72 -18.98 21.23 0.33
CA TYR A 72 -17.60 21.57 0.08
C TYR A 72 -16.69 20.75 1.02
N ILE A 73 -15.59 20.25 0.45
CA ILE A 73 -14.53 19.60 1.22
C ILE A 73 -13.58 20.66 1.77
N PHE A 74 -13.17 21.59 0.93
CA PHE A 74 -12.43 22.78 1.34
C PHE A 74 -12.60 23.90 0.29
N THR A 75 -12.39 25.13 0.76
CA THR A 75 -12.18 26.30 -0.11
C THR A 75 -10.94 27.04 0.37
N THR A 76 -10.26 27.72 -0.54
CA THR A 76 -9.10 28.56 -0.20
C THR A 76 -9.33 29.97 -0.68
N LYS A 77 -8.81 30.95 0.06
CA LYS A 77 -8.89 32.38 -0.30
C LYS A 77 -7.48 32.95 -0.29
N GLN A 78 -6.98 33.29 -1.48
CA GLN A 78 -5.65 33.86 -1.68
C GLN A 78 -4.54 33.09 -0.98
N LEU A 79 -4.66 31.74 -0.98
CA LEU A 79 -3.74 30.84 -0.27
C LEU A 79 -2.35 30.88 -0.92
N VAL A 80 -1.33 31.20 -0.14
CA VAL A 80 0.07 31.11 -0.53
C VAL A 80 0.73 30.04 0.35
N ILE A 81 1.17 28.98 -0.29
CA ILE A 81 1.87 27.87 0.40
C ILE A 81 3.37 28.10 0.40
N GLY A 82 4.03 27.53 1.39
CA GLY A 82 5.50 27.57 1.55
C GLY A 82 5.91 27.29 2.98
N TYR A 83 7.20 27.42 3.23
CA TYR A 83 7.80 27.38 4.56
C TYR A 83 8.35 28.78 4.87
N ASP A 84 9.61 29.04 4.56
CA ASP A 84 10.24 30.37 4.72
C ASP A 84 10.00 31.26 3.50
N GLU A 85 9.84 30.65 2.33
CA GLU A 85 9.60 31.34 1.06
C GLU A 85 8.32 30.83 0.39
N PRO A 86 7.61 31.71 -0.37
CA PRO A 86 6.45 31.31 -1.14
C PRO A 86 6.80 30.28 -2.22
N LEU A 87 6.05 29.18 -2.26
CA LEU A 87 6.13 28.16 -3.30
C LEU A 87 5.03 28.30 -4.36
N SER A 88 4.01 29.11 -4.07
CA SER A 88 2.91 29.35 -5.00
C SER A 88 2.55 30.83 -5.09
N LYS A 89 1.90 31.19 -6.20
CA LYS A 89 1.07 32.39 -6.32
C LYS A 89 -0.14 32.25 -5.38
N PRO A 90 -0.88 33.33 -5.10
CA PRO A 90 -2.15 33.23 -4.39
C PRO A 90 -3.13 32.29 -5.11
N LEU A 91 -3.70 31.33 -4.37
CA LEU A 91 -4.58 30.29 -4.89
C LEU A 91 -5.99 30.44 -4.33
N ASP A 92 -6.97 30.48 -5.22
CA ASP A 92 -8.39 30.35 -4.89
C ASP A 92 -8.87 29.02 -5.44
N LEU A 93 -8.91 27.99 -4.56
CA LEU A 93 -9.25 26.62 -4.91
C LEU A 93 -10.53 26.22 -4.20
N GLU A 94 -11.29 25.35 -4.84
CA GLU A 94 -12.51 24.79 -4.28
C GLU A 94 -12.57 23.30 -4.63
N MET A 95 -12.91 22.47 -3.65
CA MET A 95 -13.17 21.05 -3.85
C MET A 95 -14.56 20.70 -3.33
N GLU A 96 -15.42 20.26 -4.23
CA GLU A 96 -16.75 19.75 -3.87
C GLU A 96 -16.71 18.28 -3.46
N ARG A 97 -17.71 17.88 -2.68
CA ARG A 97 -17.95 16.50 -2.31
C ARG A 97 -18.09 15.60 -3.55
N GLY A 98 -17.43 14.43 -3.51
CA GLY A 98 -17.43 13.45 -4.59
C GLY A 98 -16.42 13.73 -5.68
N SER A 99 -15.73 14.90 -5.66
CA SER A 99 -14.65 15.18 -6.61
C SER A 99 -13.45 14.27 -6.37
N LYS A 100 -12.82 13.84 -7.46
CA LYS A 100 -11.56 13.11 -7.47
C LYS A 100 -10.52 13.93 -8.20
N ILE A 101 -9.71 14.68 -7.45
CA ILE A 101 -8.78 15.68 -7.96
C ILE A 101 -7.36 15.14 -7.89
N VAL A 102 -6.62 15.29 -8.97
CA VAL A 102 -5.21 14.88 -9.05
C VAL A 102 -4.33 16.11 -9.25
N LEU A 103 -3.33 16.26 -8.38
CA LEU A 103 -2.28 17.26 -8.45
C LEU A 103 -1.12 16.72 -9.29
N THR A 104 -0.75 17.44 -10.33
CA THR A 104 0.36 17.10 -11.23
C THR A 104 1.43 18.20 -11.25
N GLY A 105 2.61 17.88 -11.78
CA GLY A 105 3.72 18.81 -11.92
C GLY A 105 5.04 18.23 -11.40
N ALA A 106 6.16 18.93 -11.66
CA ALA A 106 7.50 18.49 -11.31
C ALA A 106 7.67 18.27 -9.79
N ASN A 107 8.72 17.51 -9.42
CA ASN A 107 9.06 17.34 -8.01
C ASN A 107 9.55 18.65 -7.40
N GLY A 108 9.24 18.86 -6.11
CA GLY A 108 9.70 20.02 -5.35
C GLY A 108 8.95 21.34 -5.61
N ILE A 109 7.90 21.36 -6.42
CA ILE A 109 7.10 22.58 -6.68
C ILE A 109 6.06 22.90 -5.61
N GLY A 110 5.93 22.05 -4.58
CA GLY A 110 5.05 22.32 -3.44
C GLY A 110 3.76 21.50 -3.40
N LYS A 111 3.61 20.40 -4.17
CA LYS A 111 2.39 19.56 -4.15
C LYS A 111 2.08 19.00 -2.75
N THR A 112 3.05 18.35 -2.11
CA THR A 112 2.93 17.86 -0.73
C THR A 112 2.68 19.00 0.25
N THR A 113 3.31 20.16 0.03
CA THR A 113 3.12 21.37 0.85
C THR A 113 1.67 21.85 0.74
N LEU A 114 1.09 21.85 -0.46
CA LEU A 114 -0.31 22.19 -0.66
C LEU A 114 -1.24 21.21 0.08
N LEU A 115 -1.00 19.90 -0.04
CA LEU A 115 -1.78 18.91 0.73
C LEU A 115 -1.72 19.17 2.23
N LYS A 116 -0.51 19.39 2.76
CA LYS A 116 -0.30 19.63 4.21
C LYS A 116 -0.93 20.95 4.65
N SER A 117 -0.91 22.00 3.83
CA SER A 117 -1.59 23.27 4.14
C SER A 117 -3.11 23.13 4.15
N ILE A 118 -3.69 22.41 3.18
CA ILE A 118 -5.13 22.12 3.14
C ILE A 118 -5.56 21.30 4.35
N LEU A 119 -4.73 20.35 4.78
CA LEU A 119 -4.98 19.52 5.97
C LEU A 119 -4.77 20.28 7.29
N GLY A 120 -4.22 21.50 7.25
CA GLY A 120 -3.87 22.26 8.45
C GLY A 120 -2.66 21.72 9.21
N LEU A 121 -1.88 20.84 8.58
CA LEU A 121 -0.64 20.27 9.17
C LEU A 121 0.53 21.26 9.18
N ILE A 122 0.52 22.21 8.24
CA ILE A 122 1.46 23.32 8.19
C ILE A 122 0.67 24.61 7.95
N PRO A 123 1.08 25.73 8.58
CA PRO A 123 0.45 27.02 8.35
C PRO A 123 0.79 27.51 6.92
N PRO A 124 -0.14 28.17 6.20
CA PRO A 124 0.18 28.86 4.97
C PRO A 124 1.01 30.13 5.26
N ILE A 125 1.75 30.63 4.26
CA ILE A 125 2.44 31.91 4.35
C ILE A 125 1.43 33.06 4.41
N SER A 126 0.36 32.98 3.60
CA SER A 126 -0.76 33.91 3.63
C SER A 126 -2.01 33.27 3.07
N GLY A 127 -3.14 33.96 3.23
CA GLY A 127 -4.44 33.44 2.82
C GLY A 127 -5.04 32.49 3.83
N GLU A 128 -6.16 31.88 3.48
CA GLU A 128 -6.99 31.08 4.36
C GLU A 128 -7.40 29.77 3.69
N VAL A 129 -7.53 28.72 4.51
CA VAL A 129 -8.15 27.46 4.13
C VAL A 129 -9.37 27.25 5.02
N GLU A 130 -10.53 27.15 4.42
CA GLU A 130 -11.78 26.82 5.08
C GLU A 130 -12.13 25.37 4.77
N GLN A 131 -12.11 24.51 5.79
CA GLN A 131 -12.51 23.11 5.67
C GLN A 131 -14.04 22.98 5.80
N GLY A 132 -14.59 22.05 5.04
CA GLY A 132 -16.02 21.76 5.10
C GLY A 132 -16.44 21.03 6.37
N ASP A 133 -17.77 20.84 6.51
CA ASP A 133 -18.35 20.19 7.67
C ASP A 133 -18.25 18.66 7.56
N TYR A 134 -18.10 18.03 8.73
CA TYR A 134 -18.15 16.57 8.91
C TYR A 134 -17.11 15.80 8.09
N LEU A 135 -15.93 16.34 7.94
CA LEU A 135 -14.83 15.68 7.27
C LEU A 135 -14.22 14.60 8.15
N GLU A 136 -14.14 13.40 7.60
CA GLU A 136 -13.37 12.27 8.13
C GLU A 136 -12.23 11.98 7.14
N ILE A 137 -11.06 12.55 7.44
CA ILE A 137 -9.92 12.59 6.53
C ILE A 137 -9.01 11.41 6.81
N SER A 138 -8.65 10.65 5.77
CA SER A 138 -7.55 9.70 5.80
C SER A 138 -6.42 10.18 4.90
N TYR A 139 -5.23 10.33 5.47
CA TYR A 139 -4.04 10.82 4.78
C TYR A 139 -3.01 9.71 4.59
N PHE A 140 -2.63 9.49 3.34
CA PHE A 140 -1.53 8.61 2.97
C PHE A 140 -0.29 9.46 2.71
N GLU A 141 0.60 9.47 3.68
CA GLU A 141 1.86 10.21 3.61
C GLU A 141 2.93 9.45 2.83
N GLN A 142 3.79 10.16 2.12
CA GLN A 142 4.80 9.58 1.24
C GLN A 142 5.79 8.66 1.99
N GLU A 143 6.21 9.03 3.20
CA GLU A 143 7.14 8.24 4.00
C GLU A 143 6.65 8.08 5.43
N MET A 144 6.83 6.89 6.00
CA MET A 144 6.78 6.69 7.44
C MET A 144 8.18 6.80 8.03
N ALA A 145 8.33 7.57 9.10
CA ALA A 145 9.53 7.45 9.94
C ALA A 145 9.70 5.98 10.36
N GLY A 146 10.93 5.46 10.30
CA GLY A 146 11.23 4.06 10.57
C GLY A 146 10.71 3.60 11.94
N VAL A 147 9.58 2.93 11.95
CA VAL A 147 8.90 2.47 13.16
C VAL A 147 9.50 1.14 13.60
N ASP A 148 9.86 1.02 14.86
CA ASP A 148 10.50 -0.17 15.43
C ASP A 148 9.49 -1.24 15.92
N THR A 149 8.21 -1.04 15.63
CA THR A 149 7.12 -2.00 15.88
C THR A 149 6.98 -3.02 14.76
N THR A 150 6.41 -4.18 15.05
CA THR A 150 6.00 -5.14 14.02
C THR A 150 4.79 -4.61 13.24
N CYS A 151 4.57 -5.13 12.02
CA CYS A 151 3.38 -4.74 11.24
C CYS A 151 2.09 -5.06 11.99
N LEU A 152 2.07 -6.17 12.73
CA LEU A 152 0.93 -6.55 13.57
C LEU A 152 0.65 -5.49 14.63
N GLU A 153 1.67 -5.10 15.40
CA GLU A 153 1.56 -4.08 16.46
C GLU A 153 1.15 -2.73 15.89
N GLU A 154 1.72 -2.34 14.74
CA GLU A 154 1.47 -1.07 14.07
C GLU A 154 -0.01 -0.91 13.67
N ILE A 155 -0.62 -1.98 13.15
CA ILE A 155 -2.05 -1.97 12.82
C ILE A 155 -2.90 -2.10 14.08
N TRP A 156 -2.48 -2.90 15.05
CA TRP A 156 -3.25 -3.10 16.27
C TRP A 156 -3.31 -1.86 17.16
N GLN A 157 -2.25 -1.07 17.21
CA GLN A 157 -2.25 0.24 17.90
C GLN A 157 -3.23 1.23 17.26
N GLU A 158 -3.36 1.21 15.94
CA GLU A 158 -4.30 2.05 15.20
C GLU A 158 -5.76 1.58 15.39
N PHE A 159 -5.97 0.25 15.46
CA PHE A 159 -7.29 -0.39 15.57
C PHE A 159 -7.36 -1.30 16.80
N PRO A 160 -7.37 -0.76 18.02
CA PRO A 160 -7.32 -1.56 19.24
C PRO A 160 -8.54 -2.45 19.46
N ALA A 161 -9.66 -2.14 18.81
CA ALA A 161 -10.87 -2.96 18.85
C ALA A 161 -10.80 -4.24 18.01
N TYR A 162 -9.80 -4.36 17.11
CA TYR A 162 -9.62 -5.54 16.30
C TYR A 162 -9.01 -6.67 17.13
N THR A 163 -9.48 -7.88 16.88
CA THR A 163 -8.80 -9.10 17.33
C THR A 163 -7.49 -9.31 16.57
N GLN A 164 -6.57 -10.10 17.12
CA GLN A 164 -5.32 -10.45 16.43
C GLN A 164 -5.58 -11.10 15.05
N TYR A 165 -6.64 -11.90 14.95
CA TYR A 165 -7.04 -12.52 13.69
C TYR A 165 -7.46 -11.48 12.65
N GLU A 166 -8.26 -10.49 13.03
CA GLU A 166 -8.71 -9.41 12.14
C GLU A 166 -7.54 -8.55 11.66
N VAL A 167 -6.58 -8.24 12.54
CA VAL A 167 -5.35 -7.52 12.16
C VAL A 167 -4.54 -8.32 11.15
N ARG A 168 -4.31 -9.63 11.40
CA ARG A 168 -3.61 -10.50 10.46
C ARG A 168 -4.34 -10.61 9.13
N SER A 169 -5.65 -10.74 9.15
CA SER A 169 -6.49 -10.80 7.96
C SER A 169 -6.41 -9.51 7.14
N ALA A 170 -6.47 -8.35 7.79
CA ALA A 170 -6.35 -7.04 7.14
C ALA A 170 -4.99 -6.88 6.43
N LEU A 171 -3.89 -7.23 7.10
CA LEU A 171 -2.55 -7.19 6.52
C LEU A 171 -2.38 -8.19 5.36
N ALA A 172 -2.91 -9.40 5.50
CA ALA A 172 -2.88 -10.41 4.44
C ALA A 172 -3.66 -9.96 3.19
N LYS A 173 -4.82 -9.31 3.36
CA LYS A 173 -5.59 -8.69 2.28
C LYS A 173 -4.82 -7.57 1.56
N CYS A 174 -3.86 -6.95 2.21
CA CYS A 174 -2.95 -5.99 1.58
C CYS A 174 -1.78 -6.67 0.83
N GLY A 175 -1.76 -7.99 0.75
CA GLY A 175 -0.72 -8.74 0.04
C GLY A 175 0.55 -8.95 0.85
N LEU A 176 0.47 -8.90 2.19
CA LEU A 176 1.59 -9.20 3.09
C LEU A 176 1.55 -10.67 3.51
N THR A 177 2.71 -11.32 3.48
CA THR A 177 2.87 -12.71 3.95
C THR A 177 2.94 -12.77 5.48
N THR A 178 2.76 -13.93 6.07
CA THR A 178 2.90 -14.15 7.52
C THR A 178 4.25 -13.64 8.03
N LYS A 179 5.34 -13.89 7.27
CA LYS A 179 6.69 -13.42 7.62
C LYS A 179 6.76 -11.89 7.68
N HIS A 180 6.14 -11.20 6.72
CA HIS A 180 6.08 -9.72 6.73
C HIS A 180 5.27 -9.20 7.91
N ILE A 181 4.14 -9.83 8.22
CA ILE A 181 3.24 -9.43 9.32
C ILE A 181 3.96 -9.46 10.68
N GLU A 182 4.84 -10.44 10.88
CA GLU A 182 5.62 -10.61 12.12
C GLU A 182 6.94 -9.82 12.11
N SER A 183 7.32 -9.25 10.98
CA SER A 183 8.53 -8.45 10.86
C SER A 183 8.32 -7.01 11.34
N LYS A 184 9.40 -6.37 11.80
CA LYS A 184 9.39 -4.93 12.09
C LYS A 184 9.21 -4.13 10.80
N VAL A 185 8.41 -3.07 10.85
CA VAL A 185 8.12 -2.23 9.67
C VAL A 185 9.40 -1.70 9.03
N ARG A 186 10.38 -1.29 9.82
CA ARG A 186 11.66 -0.73 9.33
C ARG A 186 12.52 -1.68 8.50
N VAL A 187 12.33 -3.01 8.62
CA VAL A 187 13.11 -4.00 7.86
C VAL A 187 12.43 -4.46 6.57
N LEU A 188 11.20 -4.00 6.33
CA LEU A 188 10.44 -4.29 5.12
C LEU A 188 10.98 -3.47 3.93
N SER A 189 10.78 -3.99 2.72
CA SER A 189 10.98 -3.22 1.48
C SER A 189 10.01 -2.03 1.41
N GLY A 190 10.35 -1.01 0.62
CA GLY A 190 9.48 0.16 0.43
C GLY A 190 8.06 -0.21 0.00
N GLY A 191 7.91 -1.24 -0.87
CA GLY A 191 6.60 -1.72 -1.30
C GLY A 191 5.80 -2.40 -0.19
N GLU A 192 6.45 -3.16 0.68
CA GLU A 192 5.79 -3.79 1.83
C GLU A 192 5.40 -2.74 2.89
N GLN A 193 6.25 -1.74 3.13
CA GLN A 193 5.91 -0.60 3.98
C GLN A 193 4.71 0.20 3.42
N ALA A 194 4.66 0.41 2.10
CA ALA A 194 3.50 1.05 1.46
C ALA A 194 2.22 0.23 1.67
N LYS A 195 2.28 -1.10 1.61
CA LYS A 195 1.14 -1.99 1.89
C LYS A 195 0.68 -1.91 3.35
N VAL A 196 1.58 -1.74 4.32
CA VAL A 196 1.21 -1.49 5.73
C VAL A 196 0.46 -0.16 5.87
N ARG A 197 0.95 0.90 5.22
CA ARG A 197 0.26 2.22 5.20
C ARG A 197 -1.12 2.14 4.54
N LEU A 198 -1.23 1.42 3.41
CA LEU A 198 -2.51 1.17 2.76
C LEU A 198 -3.46 0.39 3.65
N CYS A 199 -2.96 -0.57 4.44
CA CYS A 199 -3.78 -1.30 5.40
C CYS A 199 -4.41 -0.36 6.44
N LYS A 200 -3.66 0.62 6.96
CA LYS A 200 -4.22 1.66 7.85
C LYS A 200 -5.31 2.48 7.15
N LEU A 201 -5.00 2.95 5.95
CA LEU A 201 -5.90 3.80 5.17
C LEU A 201 -7.23 3.10 4.86
N ILE A 202 -7.18 1.83 4.45
CA ILE A 202 -8.33 1.03 4.04
C ILE A 202 -9.25 0.70 5.23
N ASN A 203 -8.67 0.49 6.41
CA ASN A 203 -9.42 0.10 7.60
C ASN A 203 -9.98 1.28 8.39
N ARG A 204 -9.55 2.52 8.09
CA ARG A 204 -10.09 3.74 8.67
C ARG A 204 -11.34 4.17 7.89
N GLU A 205 -12.41 4.48 8.62
CA GLU A 205 -13.58 5.10 8.01
C GLU A 205 -13.25 6.52 7.58
N SER A 206 -13.54 6.85 6.32
CA SER A 206 -13.24 8.17 5.76
C SER A 206 -14.26 8.58 4.70
N ASN A 207 -14.40 9.87 4.51
CA ASN A 207 -15.20 10.46 3.43
C ASN A 207 -14.35 11.31 2.46
N ILE A 208 -13.07 11.51 2.83
CA ILE A 208 -12.05 12.04 1.95
C ILE A 208 -10.73 11.29 2.12
N LEU A 209 -10.14 10.87 1.02
CA LEU A 209 -8.80 10.33 0.92
C LEU A 209 -7.85 11.39 0.40
N VAL A 210 -6.80 11.69 1.14
CA VAL A 210 -5.69 12.54 0.71
C VAL A 210 -4.49 11.63 0.51
N LEU A 211 -3.99 11.54 -0.73
CA LEU A 211 -2.99 10.55 -1.12
C LEU A 211 -1.76 11.25 -1.72
N ASP A 212 -0.62 11.12 -1.07
CA ASP A 212 0.64 11.68 -1.55
C ASP A 212 1.51 10.59 -2.20
N GLU A 213 1.50 10.55 -3.54
CA GLU A 213 2.20 9.58 -4.38
C GLU A 213 1.93 8.10 -3.98
N PRO A 214 0.66 7.66 -3.92
CA PRO A 214 0.30 6.37 -3.37
C PRO A 214 0.78 5.17 -4.21
N THR A 215 1.19 5.40 -5.46
CA THR A 215 1.71 4.37 -6.36
C THR A 215 3.18 4.07 -6.17
N ASN A 216 3.92 4.94 -5.46
CA ASN A 216 5.34 4.75 -5.24
C ASN A 216 5.63 3.44 -4.49
N HIS A 217 6.61 2.71 -5.03
CA HIS A 217 7.05 1.41 -4.51
C HIS A 217 6.03 0.26 -4.60
N LEU A 218 4.81 0.48 -5.09
CA LEU A 218 3.85 -0.60 -5.28
C LEU A 218 4.20 -1.46 -6.51
N ASP A 219 4.00 -2.77 -6.39
CA ASP A 219 4.03 -3.68 -7.53
C ASP A 219 2.77 -3.49 -8.41
N VAL A 220 2.80 -4.04 -9.63
CA VAL A 220 1.73 -3.87 -10.62
C VAL A 220 0.38 -4.34 -10.08
N ASP A 221 0.34 -5.50 -9.42
CA ASP A 221 -0.90 -6.06 -8.88
C ASP A 221 -1.52 -5.14 -7.81
N ALA A 222 -0.69 -4.54 -6.95
CA ALA A 222 -1.15 -3.60 -5.93
C ALA A 222 -1.58 -2.26 -6.53
N LYS A 223 -0.92 -1.76 -7.59
CA LYS A 223 -1.34 -0.54 -8.31
C LYS A 223 -2.69 -0.74 -8.97
N ASP A 224 -2.88 -1.85 -9.67
CA ASP A 224 -4.13 -2.15 -10.37
C ASP A 224 -5.30 -2.27 -9.38
N GLU A 225 -5.06 -2.95 -8.26
CA GLU A 225 -6.05 -3.11 -7.22
C GLU A 225 -6.36 -1.79 -6.51
N LEU A 226 -5.35 -0.95 -6.25
CA LEU A 226 -5.55 0.39 -5.69
C LEU A 226 -6.38 1.25 -6.63
N LYS A 227 -6.07 1.25 -7.93
CA LYS A 227 -6.84 1.98 -8.94
C LYS A 227 -8.30 1.52 -8.97
N ARG A 228 -8.54 0.19 -8.93
CA ARG A 228 -9.89 -0.38 -8.87
C ARG A 228 -10.64 0.11 -7.63
N ALA A 229 -10.03 -0.02 -6.46
CA ALA A 229 -10.64 0.37 -5.19
C ALA A 229 -10.95 1.88 -5.11
N LEU A 230 -10.04 2.74 -5.62
CA LEU A 230 -10.26 4.19 -5.69
C LEU A 230 -11.38 4.57 -6.66
N LYS A 231 -11.58 3.81 -7.75
CA LYS A 231 -12.73 4.02 -8.65
C LYS A 231 -14.05 3.72 -7.98
N GLU A 232 -14.13 2.66 -7.19
CA GLU A 232 -15.33 2.24 -6.46
C GLU A 232 -15.63 3.12 -5.24
N TYR A 233 -14.61 3.77 -4.67
CA TYR A 233 -14.78 4.64 -3.52
C TYR A 233 -15.66 5.85 -3.85
N LYS A 234 -16.73 6.04 -3.06
CA LYS A 234 -17.74 7.09 -3.28
C LYS A 234 -17.38 8.43 -2.65
N GLY A 235 -16.42 8.43 -1.73
CA GLY A 235 -15.92 9.66 -1.11
C GLY A 235 -15.08 10.49 -2.06
N SER A 236 -14.60 11.61 -1.55
CA SER A 236 -13.74 12.53 -2.29
C SER A 236 -12.29 12.08 -2.26
N ILE A 237 -11.52 12.39 -3.30
CA ILE A 237 -10.09 12.05 -3.38
C ILE A 237 -9.31 13.28 -3.79
N LEU A 238 -8.27 13.62 -3.02
CA LEU A 238 -7.25 14.59 -3.39
C LEU A 238 -5.90 13.86 -3.45
N MET A 239 -5.30 13.74 -4.63
CA MET A 239 -4.15 12.88 -4.83
C MET A 239 -3.02 13.59 -5.57
N VAL A 240 -1.78 13.44 -5.11
CA VAL A 240 -0.58 13.71 -5.91
C VAL A 240 -0.22 12.43 -6.65
N CYS A 241 -0.12 12.51 -7.98
CA CYS A 241 0.29 11.38 -8.80
C CYS A 241 1.03 11.84 -10.05
N HIS A 242 2.10 11.13 -10.40
CA HIS A 242 2.92 11.38 -11.58
C HIS A 242 2.69 10.39 -12.72
N GLU A 243 1.84 9.38 -12.51
CA GLU A 243 1.57 8.32 -13.46
C GLU A 243 0.22 8.58 -14.17
N PRO A 244 0.19 9.13 -15.40
CA PRO A 244 -1.06 9.42 -16.12
C PRO A 244 -1.94 8.18 -16.27
N GLU A 245 -1.36 7.03 -16.59
CA GLU A 245 -2.06 5.76 -16.74
C GLU A 245 -2.73 5.30 -15.43
N PHE A 246 -2.27 5.75 -14.27
CA PHE A 246 -2.90 5.44 -13.00
C PHE A 246 -4.17 6.26 -12.77
N TYR A 247 -4.12 7.57 -12.99
CA TYR A 247 -5.26 8.46 -12.70
C TYR A 247 -6.21 8.65 -13.87
N GLU A 248 -5.85 8.26 -15.08
CA GLU A 248 -6.72 8.28 -16.23
C GLU A 248 -7.95 7.39 -16.02
N GLY A 249 -9.16 7.97 -16.23
CA GLY A 249 -10.44 7.31 -15.95
C GLY A 249 -10.76 7.12 -14.46
N LEU A 250 -9.96 7.72 -13.55
CA LEU A 250 -10.23 7.86 -12.13
C LEU A 250 -10.53 9.32 -11.75
N ALA A 251 -9.66 10.24 -12.17
CA ALA A 251 -9.77 11.65 -11.83
C ALA A 251 -10.96 12.34 -12.52
N SER A 252 -11.73 13.12 -11.75
CA SER A 252 -12.73 14.05 -12.30
C SER A 252 -12.08 15.35 -12.76
N GLU A 253 -10.99 15.75 -12.11
CA GLU A 253 -10.23 16.97 -12.42
C GLU A 253 -8.73 16.71 -12.24
N VAL A 254 -7.92 17.43 -13.03
CA VAL A 254 -6.46 17.46 -12.90
C VAL A 254 -6.01 18.90 -12.69
N TRP A 255 -5.34 19.14 -11.58
CA TRP A 255 -4.78 20.45 -11.23
C TRP A 255 -3.27 20.45 -11.52
N ASP A 256 -2.90 21.26 -12.52
CA ASP A 256 -1.51 21.43 -12.93
C ASP A 256 -0.81 22.49 -12.06
N CYS A 257 -0.05 22.03 -11.07
CA CYS A 257 0.66 22.88 -10.13
C CYS A 257 1.80 23.69 -10.77
N THR A 258 2.22 23.37 -12.00
CA THR A 258 3.24 24.16 -12.71
C THR A 258 2.74 25.57 -13.03
N LYS A 259 1.43 25.75 -13.15
CA LYS A 259 0.78 27.06 -13.41
C LYS A 259 0.79 27.96 -12.17
N TRP A 260 0.96 27.40 -10.99
CA TRP A 260 0.84 28.09 -9.71
C TRP A 260 2.17 28.33 -9.02
N THR A 261 3.18 27.51 -9.35
CA THR A 261 4.48 27.60 -8.70
C THR A 261 5.18 28.93 -8.97
N THR A 262 5.89 29.44 -7.97
CA THR A 262 6.83 30.55 -8.07
C THR A 262 8.23 30.07 -8.40
N ARG A 263 8.49 28.76 -8.36
CA ARG A 263 9.77 28.18 -8.72
C ARG A 263 9.90 28.05 -10.24
N LEU A 264 11.10 28.31 -10.73
CA LEU A 264 11.47 27.99 -12.12
C LEU A 264 11.55 26.47 -12.26
N VAL A 265 10.78 25.91 -13.15
CA VAL A 265 10.70 24.46 -13.46
C VAL A 265 11.43 24.20 -14.75
#